data_865ebe9a5f407cfa1975fa9e8229e5bd
#
_entry.id   865ebe9a5f407cfa1975fa9e8229e5bd
#
_cell.length_a   1.000
_cell.length_b   1.000
_cell.length_c   1.000
_cell.angle_alpha   90.00
_cell.angle_beta   90.00
_cell.angle_gamma   90.00
#
_symmetry.space_group_name_H-M   'P 1'
#
loop_
_entity.id
_entity.type
_entity.pdbx_description
1 polymer ?
#
loop_
_entity_poly.entity_id
_entity_poly.type
_entity_poly.pdbx_seq_one_letter_code
_entity_poly.pdbx_strand_id
1 'polypeptide(L)'
;MGWSLPIFRIAGIQLRIHVTFLLLIAWLAFGYYAEGGSAVAANRVIFVLLLFLCVVLHEFGHALAAKSFGINTPDITLLPIGGVARLERMPEEPAQELVIAVAGPAVNVVIALGLFVAGGSHALLNPAAVESEGLIPQLLTINILLLLFNLLPAFPMDGGRVLRALLATRFSYARATQIAATVGQGFAFVFGFIGLIWNPFLIFIALFVYIGASQEAALAQMKDVSRRFPVSSAMVREFRTLPENATLQEAVDALLATSQHDFPVVDETGNVAGVLTRHDLIAALRKNDPALRVGDVMRRNIPTVTTGTRFEEAFRIMQECNCPAVPVLDSMKRLVGLLTPENVTELMMIQSATPQRRVL
;
A
#
# COMPACT_ATOMS: atom_id res chain seq x y z
N MET A 1 -6.36 0.70 -11.16
CA MET A 1 -5.51 1.78 -11.71
C MET A 1 -5.72 1.84 -13.22
N GLY A 2 -6.44 2.86 -13.72
CA GLY A 2 -6.90 2.91 -15.13
C GLY A 2 -5.81 3.21 -16.18
N TRP A 3 -4.57 3.49 -15.78
CA TRP A 3 -3.52 3.99 -16.67
C TRP A 3 -2.31 3.04 -16.75
N SER A 4 -2.47 1.75 -16.44
CA SER A 4 -1.41 0.74 -16.54
C SER A 4 -1.79 -0.38 -17.51
N LEU A 5 -0.89 -0.69 -18.45
CA LEU A 5 -1.05 -1.72 -19.46
C LEU A 5 -0.43 -3.04 -18.97
N PRO A 6 -1.16 -4.16 -18.98
CA PRO A 6 -0.58 -5.47 -18.70
C PRO A 6 0.27 -5.92 -19.90
N ILE A 7 1.49 -6.44 -19.64
CA ILE A 7 2.38 -6.92 -20.72
C ILE A 7 2.35 -8.45 -20.78
N PHE A 8 2.78 -9.10 -19.68
CA PHE A 8 2.83 -10.54 -19.59
C PHE A 8 2.67 -10.99 -18.13
N ARG A 9 2.49 -12.31 -17.94
CA ARG A 9 2.36 -12.92 -16.61
C ARG A 9 3.39 -14.03 -16.43
N ILE A 10 4.23 -13.93 -15.39
CA ILE A 10 5.25 -14.92 -15.04
C ILE A 10 5.04 -15.34 -13.59
N ALA A 11 5.13 -16.64 -13.31
CA ALA A 11 4.97 -17.21 -11.97
C ALA A 11 3.69 -16.81 -11.21
N GLY A 12 2.64 -16.38 -11.94
CA GLY A 12 1.39 -15.88 -11.37
C GLY A 12 1.36 -14.37 -11.14
N ILE A 13 2.47 -13.67 -11.37
CA ILE A 13 2.63 -12.22 -11.18
C ILE A 13 2.41 -11.52 -12.52
N GLN A 14 1.51 -10.53 -12.55
CA GLN A 14 1.24 -9.72 -13.74
C GLN A 14 2.20 -8.54 -13.82
N LEU A 15 3.07 -8.50 -14.84
CA LEU A 15 3.86 -7.29 -15.12
C LEU A 15 3.01 -6.26 -15.85
N ARG A 16 3.05 -5.03 -15.36
CA ARG A 16 2.31 -3.88 -15.92
C ARG A 16 3.27 -2.71 -16.16
N ILE A 17 3.00 -1.94 -17.22
CA ILE A 17 3.70 -0.67 -17.47
C ILE A 17 2.68 0.46 -17.30
N HIS A 18 3.04 1.45 -16.52
CA HIS A 18 2.25 2.67 -16.40
C HIS A 18 2.50 3.59 -17.59
N VAL A 19 1.48 4.32 -18.04
CA VAL A 19 1.59 5.24 -19.20
C VAL A 19 2.69 6.28 -19.00
N THR A 20 2.91 6.76 -17.76
CA THR A 20 3.99 7.71 -17.44
C THR A 20 5.39 7.16 -17.73
N PHE A 21 5.60 5.85 -17.59
CA PHE A 21 6.87 5.23 -17.99
C PHE A 21 7.08 5.29 -19.51
N LEU A 22 6.03 5.05 -20.30
CA LEU A 22 6.11 5.19 -21.76
C LEU A 22 6.40 6.64 -22.18
N LEU A 23 5.79 7.60 -21.49
CA LEU A 23 6.07 9.03 -21.69
C LEU A 23 7.53 9.37 -21.35
N LEU A 24 8.08 8.80 -20.26
CA LEU A 24 9.51 8.99 -19.94
C LEU A 24 10.40 8.45 -21.06
N ILE A 25 10.15 7.22 -21.55
CA ILE A 25 10.95 6.64 -22.64
C ILE A 25 10.85 7.47 -23.92
N ALA A 26 9.64 7.92 -24.29
CA ALA A 26 9.44 8.78 -25.46
C ALA A 26 10.17 10.13 -25.32
N TRP A 27 10.09 10.74 -24.13
CA TRP A 27 10.79 12.00 -23.85
C TRP A 27 12.32 11.86 -23.92
N LEU A 28 12.87 10.79 -23.32
CA LEU A 28 14.30 10.50 -23.39
C LEU A 28 14.74 10.21 -24.84
N ALA A 29 13.98 9.40 -25.59
CA ALA A 29 14.26 9.10 -26.99
C ALA A 29 14.32 10.37 -27.84
N PHE A 30 13.36 11.29 -27.65
CA PHE A 30 13.32 12.57 -28.35
C PHE A 30 14.50 13.46 -27.99
N GLY A 31 14.81 13.59 -26.69
CA GLY A 31 15.96 14.40 -26.22
C GLY A 31 17.29 13.92 -26.80
N TYR A 32 17.58 12.62 -26.66
CA TYR A 32 18.83 12.06 -27.19
C TYR A 32 18.90 12.04 -28.73
N TYR A 33 17.74 11.94 -29.39
CA TYR A 33 17.72 12.10 -30.85
C TYR A 33 18.10 13.50 -31.29
N ALA A 34 17.65 14.51 -30.58
CA ALA A 34 18.01 15.91 -30.86
C ALA A 34 19.51 16.22 -30.59
N GLU A 35 20.13 15.52 -29.65
CA GLU A 35 21.55 15.71 -29.28
C GLU A 35 22.53 14.99 -30.23
N GLY A 36 22.19 13.75 -30.65
CA GLY A 36 23.15 12.89 -31.37
C GLY A 36 22.55 11.95 -32.41
N GLY A 37 21.30 12.16 -32.82
CA GLY A 37 20.63 11.37 -33.84
C GLY A 37 20.17 9.99 -33.39
N SER A 38 19.75 9.17 -34.33
CA SER A 38 19.08 7.89 -34.07
C SER A 38 19.96 6.86 -33.33
N ALA A 39 21.24 6.80 -33.61
CA ALA A 39 22.15 5.85 -32.98
C ALA A 39 22.37 6.16 -31.48
N VAL A 40 22.55 7.43 -31.12
CA VAL A 40 22.69 7.86 -29.71
C VAL A 40 21.39 7.61 -28.97
N ALA A 41 20.25 8.01 -29.53
CA ALA A 41 18.94 7.76 -28.94
C ALA A 41 18.69 6.26 -28.71
N ALA A 42 18.98 5.41 -29.69
CA ALA A 42 18.80 3.95 -29.56
C ALA A 42 19.64 3.38 -28.41
N ASN A 43 20.94 3.73 -28.32
CA ASN A 43 21.82 3.22 -27.27
C ASN A 43 21.36 3.66 -25.88
N ARG A 44 20.96 4.93 -25.70
CA ARG A 44 20.50 5.44 -24.41
C ARG A 44 19.15 4.85 -24.00
N VAL A 45 18.22 4.68 -24.94
CA VAL A 45 16.93 4.02 -24.67
C VAL A 45 17.15 2.55 -24.30
N ILE A 46 18.01 1.82 -25.01
CA ILE A 46 18.36 0.43 -24.67
C ILE A 46 18.95 0.37 -23.26
N PHE A 47 19.87 1.26 -22.92
CA PHE A 47 20.43 1.33 -21.55
C PHE A 47 19.34 1.48 -20.50
N VAL A 48 18.42 2.44 -20.68
CA VAL A 48 17.31 2.66 -19.75
C VAL A 48 16.40 1.44 -19.65
N LEU A 49 16.07 0.80 -20.77
CA LEU A 49 15.24 -0.42 -20.75
C LEU A 49 15.92 -1.58 -20.03
N LEU A 50 17.25 -1.75 -20.19
CA LEU A 50 18.03 -2.76 -19.47
C LEU A 50 18.14 -2.44 -17.98
N LEU A 51 18.28 -1.17 -17.63
CA LEU A 51 18.23 -0.73 -16.23
C LEU A 51 16.89 -1.09 -15.59
N PHE A 52 15.78 -0.78 -16.25
CA PHE A 52 14.46 -1.14 -15.74
C PHE A 52 14.21 -2.65 -15.73
N LEU A 53 14.83 -3.40 -16.64
CA LEU A 53 14.83 -4.86 -16.56
C LEU A 53 15.52 -5.34 -15.26
N CYS A 54 16.65 -4.76 -14.87
CA CYS A 54 17.29 -5.06 -13.58
C CYS A 54 16.36 -4.73 -12.40
N VAL A 55 15.65 -3.62 -12.44
CA VAL A 55 14.65 -3.25 -11.43
C VAL A 55 13.50 -4.27 -11.39
N VAL A 56 12.98 -4.69 -12.54
CA VAL A 56 11.94 -5.74 -12.59
C VAL A 56 12.42 -7.04 -11.97
N LEU A 57 13.64 -7.48 -12.29
CA LEU A 57 14.22 -8.70 -11.72
C LEU A 57 14.39 -8.58 -10.20
N HIS A 58 14.80 -7.41 -9.70
CA HIS A 58 14.87 -7.10 -8.29
C HIS A 58 13.49 -7.26 -7.60
N GLU A 59 12.43 -6.65 -8.16
CA GLU A 59 11.05 -6.79 -7.66
C GLU A 59 10.55 -8.24 -7.72
N PHE A 60 10.94 -8.98 -8.76
CA PHE A 60 10.66 -10.41 -8.84
C PHE A 60 11.36 -11.19 -7.71
N GLY A 61 12.55 -10.78 -7.28
CA GLY A 61 13.23 -11.35 -6.12
C GLY A 61 12.36 -11.27 -4.87
N HIS A 62 11.85 -10.10 -4.54
CA HIS A 62 10.93 -9.89 -3.43
C HIS A 62 9.64 -10.71 -3.57
N ALA A 63 9.03 -10.66 -4.75
CA ALA A 63 7.76 -11.32 -5.03
C ALA A 63 7.85 -12.86 -4.94
N LEU A 64 8.93 -13.45 -5.42
CA LEU A 64 9.17 -14.91 -5.32
C LEU A 64 9.47 -15.33 -3.88
N ALA A 65 10.24 -14.54 -3.13
CA ALA A 65 10.47 -14.77 -1.71
C ALA A 65 9.16 -14.65 -0.92
N ALA A 66 8.32 -13.65 -1.19
CA ALA A 66 7.01 -13.50 -0.57
C ALA A 66 6.10 -14.71 -0.86
N LYS A 67 6.10 -15.19 -2.11
CA LYS A 67 5.33 -16.36 -2.54
C LYS A 67 5.73 -17.64 -1.79
N SER A 68 7.01 -17.82 -1.44
CA SER A 68 7.45 -18.98 -0.64
C SER A 68 6.86 -19.01 0.77
N PHE A 69 6.40 -17.85 1.29
CA PHE A 69 5.69 -17.72 2.55
C PHE A 69 4.16 -17.63 2.38
N GLY A 70 3.63 -17.97 1.20
CA GLY A 70 2.19 -17.95 0.91
C GLY A 70 1.61 -16.53 0.80
N ILE A 71 2.46 -15.53 0.50
CA ILE A 71 2.04 -14.15 0.26
C ILE A 71 2.06 -13.91 -1.25
N ASN A 72 0.88 -13.69 -1.85
CA ASN A 72 0.81 -13.46 -3.29
C ASN A 72 1.15 -12.01 -3.64
N THR A 73 1.69 -11.87 -4.85
CA THR A 73 1.96 -10.58 -5.50
C THR A 73 1.15 -10.54 -6.79
N PRO A 74 -0.04 -9.93 -6.81
CA PRO A 74 -0.90 -9.90 -7.99
C PRO A 74 -0.24 -9.22 -9.19
N ASP A 75 0.42 -8.10 -8.96
CA ASP A 75 1.08 -7.32 -10.01
C ASP A 75 2.37 -6.63 -9.55
N ILE A 76 3.25 -6.39 -10.53
CA ILE A 76 4.39 -5.49 -10.46
C ILE A 76 4.16 -4.41 -11.51
N THR A 77 4.11 -3.14 -11.11
CA THR A 77 3.89 -2.01 -12.02
C THR A 77 5.16 -1.18 -12.17
N LEU A 78 5.62 -1.00 -13.42
CA LEU A 78 6.72 -0.11 -13.75
C LEU A 78 6.25 1.33 -13.83
N LEU A 79 6.90 2.19 -13.05
CA LEU A 79 6.74 3.64 -12.98
C LEU A 79 8.08 4.31 -13.34
N PRO A 80 8.10 5.61 -13.70
CA PRO A 80 9.36 6.35 -13.94
C PRO A 80 10.34 6.32 -12.77
N ILE A 81 9.84 6.20 -11.56
CA ILE A 81 10.62 6.20 -10.31
C ILE A 81 11.09 4.79 -9.89
N GLY A 82 10.72 3.75 -10.63
CA GLY A 82 11.08 2.35 -10.31
C GLY A 82 9.94 1.36 -10.48
N GLY A 83 10.16 0.12 -10.01
CA GLY A 83 9.15 -0.92 -9.91
C GLY A 83 8.37 -0.81 -8.59
N VAL A 84 7.09 -1.15 -8.63
CA VAL A 84 6.25 -1.26 -7.44
C VAL A 84 5.54 -2.60 -7.45
N ALA A 85 6.00 -3.51 -6.60
CA ALA A 85 5.33 -4.79 -6.36
C ALA A 85 4.21 -4.61 -5.34
N ARG A 86 2.99 -5.02 -5.69
CA ARG A 86 1.85 -5.00 -4.79
C ARG A 86 1.73 -6.35 -4.08
N LEU A 87 2.16 -6.39 -2.82
CA LEU A 87 1.95 -7.55 -1.96
C LEU A 87 0.53 -7.52 -1.39
N GLU A 88 -0.16 -8.69 -1.33
CA GLU A 88 -1.48 -8.80 -0.70
C GLU A 88 -1.45 -8.43 0.78
N ARG A 89 -0.34 -8.74 1.46
CA ARG A 89 -0.09 -8.38 2.86
C ARG A 89 1.40 -8.25 3.11
N MET A 90 1.79 -7.38 4.04
CA MET A 90 3.16 -7.38 4.56
C MET A 90 3.31 -8.49 5.60
N PRO A 91 4.40 -9.28 5.56
CA PRO A 91 4.69 -10.25 6.62
C PRO A 91 4.96 -9.50 7.93
N GLU A 92 4.49 -10.07 9.03
CA GLU A 92 4.70 -9.51 10.38
C GLU A 92 5.73 -10.30 11.17
N GLU A 93 6.01 -11.50 10.70
CA GLU A 93 7.07 -12.32 11.25
C GLU A 93 8.43 -11.77 10.81
N PRO A 94 9.30 -11.38 11.76
CA PRO A 94 10.55 -10.70 11.45
C PRO A 94 11.46 -11.50 10.51
N ALA A 95 11.49 -12.83 10.65
CA ALA A 95 12.29 -13.70 9.78
C ALA A 95 11.79 -13.69 8.33
N GLN A 96 10.47 -13.74 8.13
CA GLN A 96 9.88 -13.67 6.78
C GLN A 96 10.14 -12.31 6.14
N GLU A 97 9.94 -11.23 6.88
CA GLU A 97 10.20 -9.88 6.39
C GLU A 97 11.67 -9.70 5.99
N LEU A 98 12.60 -10.20 6.82
CA LEU A 98 14.04 -10.12 6.53
C LEU A 98 14.40 -10.85 5.22
N VAL A 99 13.91 -12.08 5.05
CA VAL A 99 14.17 -12.86 3.82
C VAL A 99 13.61 -12.16 2.60
N ILE A 100 12.37 -11.64 2.68
CA ILE A 100 11.75 -10.92 1.58
C ILE A 100 12.54 -9.64 1.28
N ALA A 101 12.91 -8.86 2.30
CA ALA A 101 13.62 -7.59 2.10
C ALA A 101 15.02 -7.78 1.48
N VAL A 102 15.72 -8.87 1.79
CA VAL A 102 17.06 -9.15 1.23
C VAL A 102 16.98 -9.76 -0.17
N ALA A 103 15.86 -10.38 -0.56
CA ALA A 103 15.74 -11.10 -1.82
C ALA A 103 15.93 -10.22 -3.07
N GLY A 104 15.41 -8.99 -3.09
CA GLY A 104 15.65 -8.03 -4.17
C GLY A 104 17.12 -7.64 -4.31
N PRO A 105 17.76 -7.11 -3.25
CA PRO A 105 19.19 -6.86 -3.22
C PRO A 105 20.05 -8.08 -3.63
N ALA A 106 19.67 -9.28 -3.23
CA ALA A 106 20.39 -10.51 -3.65
C ALA A 106 20.33 -10.73 -5.17
N VAL A 107 19.21 -10.43 -5.82
CA VAL A 107 19.13 -10.46 -7.30
C VAL A 107 20.09 -9.45 -7.90
N ASN A 108 20.18 -8.23 -7.37
CA ASN A 108 21.13 -7.23 -7.88
C ASN A 108 22.59 -7.70 -7.71
N VAL A 109 22.94 -8.40 -6.64
CA VAL A 109 24.27 -9.02 -6.49
C VAL A 109 24.52 -10.04 -7.61
N VAL A 110 23.57 -10.91 -7.90
CA VAL A 110 23.69 -11.90 -8.99
C VAL A 110 23.86 -11.22 -10.34
N ILE A 111 23.07 -10.19 -10.62
CA ILE A 111 23.18 -9.39 -11.87
C ILE A 111 24.55 -8.70 -11.95
N ALA A 112 25.00 -8.08 -10.87
CA ALA A 112 26.30 -7.40 -10.81
C ALA A 112 27.47 -8.38 -11.07
N LEU A 113 27.42 -9.58 -10.46
CA LEU A 113 28.40 -10.63 -10.70
C LEU A 113 28.41 -11.10 -12.16
N GLY A 114 27.22 -11.30 -12.76
CA GLY A 114 27.09 -11.66 -14.17
C GLY A 114 27.68 -10.60 -15.10
N LEU A 115 27.37 -9.33 -14.87
CA LEU A 115 27.90 -8.20 -15.65
C LEU A 115 29.41 -8.03 -15.45
N PHE A 116 29.93 -8.26 -14.24
CA PHE A 116 31.36 -8.24 -13.95
C PHE A 116 32.11 -9.29 -14.78
N VAL A 117 31.64 -10.51 -14.80
CA VAL A 117 32.22 -11.61 -15.59
C VAL A 117 32.09 -11.35 -17.11
N ALA A 118 30.99 -10.72 -17.53
CA ALA A 118 30.73 -10.39 -18.95
C ALA A 118 31.61 -9.23 -19.49
N GLY A 119 32.58 -8.73 -18.71
CA GLY A 119 33.51 -7.69 -19.15
C GLY A 119 33.33 -6.33 -18.47
N GLY A 120 32.48 -6.26 -17.43
CA GLY A 120 32.24 -5.02 -16.67
C GLY A 120 33.37 -4.65 -15.67
N SER A 121 34.42 -5.48 -15.53
CA SER A 121 35.48 -5.29 -14.53
C SER A 121 36.23 -3.94 -14.63
N HIS A 122 36.34 -3.38 -15.82
CA HIS A 122 36.97 -2.09 -16.06
C HIS A 122 36.25 -0.94 -15.34
N ALA A 123 34.93 -1.01 -15.18
CA ALA A 123 34.14 -0.01 -14.46
C ALA A 123 34.59 0.20 -13.01
N LEU A 124 35.04 -0.86 -12.35
CA LEU A 124 35.51 -0.79 -10.96
C LEU A 124 36.92 -0.20 -10.86
N LEU A 125 37.72 -0.35 -11.91
CA LEU A 125 39.12 0.13 -11.96
C LEU A 125 39.19 1.61 -12.40
N ASN A 126 38.25 2.08 -13.22
CA ASN A 126 38.22 3.44 -13.73
C ASN A 126 36.79 4.01 -13.79
N PRO A 127 36.18 4.37 -12.64
CA PRO A 127 34.82 4.89 -12.59
C PRO A 127 34.58 6.15 -13.44
N ALA A 128 35.62 6.96 -13.68
CA ALA A 128 35.54 8.18 -14.48
C ALA A 128 35.33 7.90 -15.98
N ALA A 129 35.74 6.74 -16.48
CA ALA A 129 35.63 6.36 -17.89
C ALA A 129 34.37 5.53 -18.23
N VAL A 130 33.52 5.21 -17.24
CA VAL A 130 32.36 4.32 -17.38
C VAL A 130 31.41 4.75 -18.52
N GLU A 131 31.22 6.05 -18.74
CA GLU A 131 30.35 6.55 -19.80
C GLU A 131 30.87 6.24 -21.21
N SER A 132 32.17 6.09 -21.39
CA SER A 132 32.83 5.81 -22.69
C SER A 132 33.04 4.31 -22.94
N GLU A 133 32.93 3.44 -21.93
CA GLU A 133 33.32 2.03 -22.00
C GLU A 133 32.17 1.07 -22.48
N GLY A 134 31.00 1.59 -22.79
CA GLY A 134 29.87 0.79 -23.32
C GLY A 134 28.81 0.41 -22.29
N LEU A 135 27.82 -0.38 -22.73
CA LEU A 135 26.60 -0.67 -21.93
C LEU A 135 26.87 -1.53 -20.69
N ILE A 136 27.76 -2.54 -20.78
CA ILE A 136 27.99 -3.50 -19.69
C ILE A 136 28.60 -2.82 -18.46
N PRO A 137 29.70 -2.03 -18.58
CA PRO A 137 30.26 -1.25 -17.47
C PRO A 137 29.26 -0.28 -16.84
N GLN A 138 28.46 0.42 -17.66
CA GLN A 138 27.43 1.34 -17.18
C GLN A 138 26.35 0.61 -16.38
N LEU A 139 25.85 -0.52 -16.87
CA LEU A 139 24.88 -1.34 -16.16
C LEU A 139 25.43 -1.92 -14.86
N LEU A 140 26.69 -2.35 -14.84
CA LEU A 140 27.33 -2.84 -13.62
C LEU A 140 27.37 -1.74 -12.56
N THR A 141 27.85 -0.55 -12.93
CA THR A 141 27.97 0.60 -12.02
C THR A 141 26.60 0.97 -11.43
N ILE A 142 25.60 1.14 -12.28
CA ILE A 142 24.27 1.55 -11.80
C ILE A 142 23.60 0.45 -10.95
N ASN A 143 23.85 -0.82 -11.25
CA ASN A 143 23.31 -1.94 -10.47
C ASN A 143 23.95 -2.02 -9.08
N ILE A 144 25.26 -1.73 -8.96
CA ILE A 144 25.93 -1.60 -7.66
C ILE A 144 25.37 -0.40 -6.89
N LEU A 145 25.15 0.75 -7.56
CA LEU A 145 24.52 1.91 -6.92
C LEU A 145 23.11 1.61 -6.44
N LEU A 146 22.28 0.92 -7.23
CA LEU A 146 20.95 0.48 -6.83
C LEU A 146 21.01 -0.46 -5.62
N LEU A 147 21.94 -1.41 -5.61
CA LEU A 147 22.18 -2.30 -4.47
C LEU A 147 22.52 -1.52 -3.21
N LEU A 148 23.50 -0.63 -3.28
CA LEU A 148 23.94 0.18 -2.14
C LEU A 148 22.83 1.11 -1.63
N PHE A 149 22.10 1.74 -2.55
CA PHE A 149 20.97 2.61 -2.21
C PHE A 149 19.84 1.84 -1.54
N ASN A 150 19.49 0.66 -2.06
CA ASN A 150 18.46 -0.17 -1.46
C ASN A 150 18.87 -0.78 -0.11
N LEU A 151 20.15 -0.92 0.18
CA LEU A 151 20.66 -1.39 1.47
C LEU A 151 20.80 -0.26 2.52
N LEU A 152 20.55 1.00 2.18
CA LEU A 152 20.49 2.08 3.17
C LEU A 152 19.44 1.76 4.24
N PRO A 153 19.76 1.84 5.54
CA PRO A 153 18.84 1.52 6.62
C PRO A 153 17.78 2.62 6.83
N ALA A 154 17.08 2.95 5.77
CA ALA A 154 16.10 4.03 5.70
C ALA A 154 14.91 3.62 4.82
N PHE A 155 13.68 3.94 5.24
CA PHE A 155 12.51 3.83 4.36
C PHE A 155 12.54 4.94 3.28
N PRO A 156 12.01 4.67 2.08
CA PRO A 156 11.25 3.48 1.67
C PRO A 156 12.10 2.33 1.10
N MET A 157 13.44 2.36 1.24
CA MET A 157 14.34 1.33 0.73
C MET A 157 14.24 0.01 1.51
N ASP A 158 14.76 -1.07 0.90
CA ASP A 158 14.75 -2.41 1.51
C ASP A 158 15.59 -2.49 2.78
N GLY A 159 16.69 -1.73 2.86
CA GLY A 159 17.50 -1.61 4.07
C GLY A 159 16.72 -1.08 5.27
N GLY A 160 15.72 -0.23 5.05
CA GLY A 160 14.78 0.18 6.10
C GLY A 160 13.92 -0.98 6.59
N ARG A 161 13.47 -1.85 5.69
CA ARG A 161 12.72 -3.08 6.03
C ARG A 161 13.61 -4.09 6.74
N VAL A 162 14.86 -4.25 6.28
CA VAL A 162 15.87 -5.09 6.97
C VAL A 162 16.09 -4.59 8.39
N LEU A 163 16.30 -3.29 8.59
CA LEU A 163 16.44 -2.69 9.91
C LEU A 163 15.20 -2.92 10.78
N ARG A 164 14.00 -2.69 10.24
CA ARG A 164 12.74 -2.97 10.93
C ARG A 164 12.64 -4.44 11.36
N ALA A 165 12.90 -5.38 10.45
CA ALA A 165 12.84 -6.81 10.74
C ALA A 165 13.81 -7.20 11.87
N LEU A 166 15.04 -6.68 11.85
CA LEU A 166 16.02 -6.92 12.93
C LEU A 166 15.54 -6.33 14.27
N LEU A 167 15.00 -5.13 14.27
CA LEU A 167 14.47 -4.50 15.47
C LEU A 167 13.21 -5.19 15.99
N ALA A 168 12.36 -5.71 15.10
CA ALA A 168 11.12 -6.41 15.44
C ALA A 168 11.36 -7.77 16.15
N THR A 169 12.59 -8.29 16.16
CA THR A 169 12.97 -9.45 17.00
C THR A 169 12.96 -9.12 18.50
N ARG A 170 13.06 -7.83 18.88
CA ARG A 170 13.11 -7.38 20.28
C ARG A 170 12.03 -6.36 20.65
N PHE A 171 11.47 -5.65 19.67
CA PHE A 171 10.45 -4.62 19.86
C PHE A 171 9.16 -5.01 19.16
N SER A 172 8.04 -4.37 19.54
CA SER A 172 6.81 -4.49 18.75
C SER A 172 7.02 -3.92 17.34
N TYR A 173 6.27 -4.45 16.37
CA TYR A 173 6.37 -4.04 14.96
C TYR A 173 6.26 -2.51 14.78
N ALA A 174 5.30 -1.87 15.46
CA ALA A 174 5.13 -0.41 15.39
C ALA A 174 6.34 0.35 15.96
N ARG A 175 6.91 -0.12 17.09
CA ARG A 175 8.10 0.51 17.68
C ARG A 175 9.34 0.29 16.81
N ALA A 176 9.52 -0.89 16.26
CA ALA A 176 10.59 -1.19 15.31
C ALA A 176 10.51 -0.30 14.07
N THR A 177 9.30 -0.12 13.50
CA THR A 177 9.07 0.78 12.37
C THR A 177 9.37 2.23 12.74
N GLN A 178 8.94 2.68 13.92
CA GLN A 178 9.21 4.05 14.38
C GLN A 178 10.72 4.33 14.51
N ILE A 179 11.48 3.39 15.07
CA ILE A 179 12.95 3.53 15.22
C ILE A 179 13.58 3.55 13.81
N ALA A 180 13.23 2.61 12.93
CA ALA A 180 13.76 2.56 11.57
C ALA A 180 13.40 3.83 10.75
N ALA A 181 12.19 4.37 10.94
CA ALA A 181 11.78 5.63 10.31
C ALA A 181 12.59 6.83 10.84
N THR A 182 12.85 6.89 12.16
CA THR A 182 13.69 7.94 12.75
C THR A 182 15.12 7.90 12.21
N VAL A 183 15.69 6.70 12.05
CA VAL A 183 17.01 6.51 11.41
C VAL A 183 16.97 7.02 9.97
N GLY A 184 15.94 6.64 9.21
CA GLY A 184 15.74 7.12 7.83
C GLY A 184 15.60 8.63 7.72
N GLN A 185 14.86 9.27 8.63
CA GLN A 185 14.76 10.73 8.72
C GLN A 185 16.13 11.38 9.02
N GLY A 186 16.95 10.75 9.87
CA GLY A 186 18.33 11.18 10.10
C GLY A 186 19.16 11.17 8.82
N PHE A 187 19.09 10.10 8.01
CA PHE A 187 19.72 10.06 6.68
C PHE A 187 19.18 11.15 5.74
N ALA A 188 17.87 11.40 5.77
CA ALA A 188 17.28 12.47 4.97
C ALA A 188 17.85 13.85 5.33
N PHE A 189 18.04 14.15 6.61
CA PHE A 189 18.69 15.41 7.03
C PHE A 189 20.14 15.50 6.55
N VAL A 190 20.91 14.40 6.63
CA VAL A 190 22.29 14.37 6.11
C VAL A 190 22.32 14.60 4.60
N PHE A 191 21.46 13.91 3.83
CA PHE A 191 21.37 14.12 2.38
C PHE A 191 20.89 15.53 2.02
N GLY A 192 19.94 16.08 2.77
CA GLY A 192 19.49 17.46 2.58
C GLY A 192 20.61 18.47 2.81
N PHE A 193 21.39 18.31 3.87
CA PHE A 193 22.52 19.17 4.16
C PHE A 193 23.63 19.08 3.10
N ILE A 194 24.01 17.86 2.70
CA ILE A 194 24.97 17.63 1.61
C ILE A 194 24.43 18.21 0.29
N GLY A 195 23.12 18.08 0.05
CA GLY A 195 22.44 18.62 -1.13
C GLY A 195 22.53 20.13 -1.24
N LEU A 196 22.44 20.84 -0.14
CA LEU A 196 22.57 22.30 -0.10
C LEU A 196 23.97 22.77 -0.49
N ILE A 197 25.02 21.97 -0.23
CA ILE A 197 26.44 22.38 -0.44
C ILE A 197 26.95 21.92 -1.81
N TRP A 198 26.66 20.66 -2.20
CA TRP A 198 27.31 20.03 -3.34
C TRP A 198 26.41 19.69 -4.52
N ASN A 199 25.22 19.15 -4.26
CA ASN A 199 24.34 18.66 -5.33
C ASN A 199 22.88 18.81 -4.98
N PRO A 200 22.17 19.81 -5.53
CA PRO A 200 20.74 20.03 -5.25
C PRO A 200 19.83 18.82 -5.49
N PHE A 201 20.24 17.87 -6.33
CA PHE A 201 19.47 16.63 -6.56
C PHE A 201 19.33 15.77 -5.30
N LEU A 202 20.31 15.82 -4.38
CA LEU A 202 20.23 15.14 -3.09
C LEU A 202 19.11 15.67 -2.19
N ILE A 203 18.67 16.92 -2.41
CA ILE A 203 17.51 17.48 -1.68
C ILE A 203 16.23 16.73 -2.04
N PHE A 204 16.06 16.39 -3.32
CA PHE A 204 14.90 15.58 -3.76
C PHE A 204 14.95 14.17 -3.16
N ILE A 205 16.14 13.55 -3.11
CA ILE A 205 16.34 12.26 -2.45
C ILE A 205 16.03 12.37 -0.95
N ALA A 206 16.51 13.41 -0.28
CA ALA A 206 16.24 13.67 1.13
C ALA A 206 14.74 13.81 1.40
N LEU A 207 14.03 14.57 0.58
CA LEU A 207 12.57 14.73 0.69
C LEU A 207 11.85 13.41 0.49
N PHE A 208 12.23 12.63 -0.52
CA PHE A 208 11.66 11.31 -0.80
C PHE A 208 11.84 10.35 0.37
N VAL A 209 13.06 10.28 0.93
CA VAL A 209 13.37 9.43 2.10
C VAL A 209 12.59 9.89 3.32
N TYR A 210 12.52 11.19 3.59
CA TYR A 210 11.80 11.74 4.73
C TYR A 210 10.29 11.43 4.68
N ILE A 211 9.67 11.65 3.52
CA ILE A 211 8.24 11.40 3.31
C ILE A 211 7.97 9.90 3.40
N GLY A 212 8.77 9.05 2.74
CA GLY A 212 8.61 7.60 2.77
C GLY A 212 8.74 7.03 4.19
N ALA A 213 9.73 7.47 4.95
CA ALA A 213 9.91 7.07 6.34
C ALA A 213 8.73 7.50 7.23
N SER A 214 8.23 8.72 7.03
CA SER A 214 7.07 9.24 7.78
C SER A 214 5.79 8.46 7.46
N GLN A 215 5.57 8.10 6.20
CA GLN A 215 4.41 7.31 5.77
C GLN A 215 4.44 5.90 6.35
N GLU A 216 5.59 5.22 6.31
CA GLU A 216 5.73 3.87 6.90
C GLU A 216 5.46 3.88 8.41
N ALA A 217 5.99 4.88 9.14
CA ALA A 217 5.74 5.04 10.56
C ALA A 217 4.24 5.26 10.85
N ALA A 218 3.59 6.14 10.09
CA ALA A 218 2.16 6.44 10.25
C ALA A 218 1.29 5.19 10.00
N LEU A 219 1.57 4.43 8.92
CA LEU A 219 0.86 3.19 8.60
C LEU A 219 1.04 2.13 9.69
N ALA A 220 2.25 1.96 10.22
CA ALA A 220 2.52 1.00 11.29
C ALA A 220 1.82 1.38 12.59
N GLN A 221 1.78 2.66 12.95
CA GLN A 221 1.05 3.15 14.12
C GLN A 221 -0.46 2.95 13.97
N MET A 222 -1.01 3.30 12.80
CA MET A 222 -2.43 3.10 12.49
C MET A 222 -2.83 1.62 12.64
N LYS A 223 -1.99 0.72 12.14
CA LYS A 223 -2.19 -0.73 12.25
C LYS A 223 -2.10 -1.22 13.70
N ASP A 224 -1.16 -0.72 14.50
CA ASP A 224 -1.02 -1.09 15.92
C ASP A 224 -2.23 -0.62 16.74
N VAL A 225 -2.71 0.59 16.49
CA VAL A 225 -3.93 1.11 17.13
C VAL A 225 -5.13 0.24 16.77
N SER A 226 -5.32 -0.08 15.49
CA SER A 226 -6.46 -0.87 15.03
C SER A 226 -6.53 -2.28 15.63
N ARG A 227 -5.40 -2.83 16.09
CA ARG A 227 -5.31 -4.15 16.72
C ARG A 227 -5.67 -4.18 18.19
N ARG A 228 -5.54 -3.07 18.89
CA ARG A 228 -5.73 -3.00 20.36
C ARG A 228 -7.18 -2.89 20.75
N PHE A 229 -8.04 -2.47 19.84
CA PHE A 229 -9.43 -2.21 20.13
C PHE A 229 -10.35 -3.28 19.55
N PRO A 230 -11.34 -3.75 20.31
CA PRO A 230 -12.44 -4.53 19.76
C PRO A 230 -13.39 -3.60 18.99
N VAL A 231 -14.19 -4.18 18.10
CA VAL A 231 -15.24 -3.45 17.37
C VAL A 231 -16.16 -2.67 18.30
N SER A 232 -16.44 -3.22 19.49
CA SER A 232 -17.28 -2.58 20.50
C SER A 232 -16.81 -1.18 20.95
N SER A 233 -15.54 -0.83 20.69
CA SER A 233 -14.99 0.50 21.00
C SER A 233 -15.24 1.54 19.91
N ALA A 234 -15.59 1.10 18.68
CA ALA A 234 -15.79 1.97 17.51
C ALA A 234 -17.23 1.92 16.99
N MET A 235 -18.04 0.98 17.43
CA MET A 235 -19.42 0.83 16.93
C MET A 235 -20.33 1.94 17.47
N VAL A 236 -21.25 2.37 16.62
CA VAL A 236 -22.42 3.17 17.04
C VAL A 236 -23.36 2.25 17.83
N ARG A 237 -23.78 2.65 19.01
CA ARG A 237 -24.70 1.90 19.86
C ARG A 237 -26.14 2.43 19.82
N GLU A 238 -26.28 3.71 19.55
CA GLU A 238 -27.58 4.37 19.41
C GLU A 238 -27.90 4.48 17.92
N PHE A 239 -28.68 3.57 17.43
CA PHE A 239 -29.09 3.51 16.01
C PHE A 239 -30.54 3.04 15.91
N ARG A 240 -31.17 3.41 14.79
CA ARG A 240 -32.50 2.92 14.42
C ARG A 240 -32.37 1.77 13.43
N THR A 241 -33.25 0.79 13.57
CA THR A 241 -33.46 -0.29 12.60
C THR A 241 -34.74 -0.06 11.83
N LEU A 242 -34.83 -0.63 10.64
CA LEU A 242 -36.05 -0.66 9.84
C LEU A 242 -36.50 -2.12 9.69
N PRO A 243 -37.79 -2.42 9.81
CA PRO A 243 -38.31 -3.73 9.44
C PRO A 243 -38.26 -3.93 7.92
N GLU A 244 -38.10 -5.18 7.47
CA GLU A 244 -38.00 -5.52 6.05
C GLU A 244 -39.25 -5.09 5.25
N ASN A 245 -40.44 -5.16 5.88
CA ASN A 245 -41.70 -4.78 5.31
C ASN A 245 -42.05 -3.29 5.41
N ALA A 246 -41.17 -2.45 5.99
CA ALA A 246 -41.37 -1.01 6.09
C ALA A 246 -41.52 -0.35 4.70
N THR A 247 -42.28 0.73 4.67
CA THR A 247 -42.42 1.58 3.47
C THR A 247 -41.19 2.45 3.24
N LEU A 248 -40.99 2.90 2.02
CA LEU A 248 -39.92 3.88 1.74
C LEU A 248 -40.17 5.22 2.47
N GLN A 249 -41.45 5.57 2.72
CA GLN A 249 -41.78 6.78 3.47
C GLN A 249 -41.31 6.67 4.94
N GLU A 250 -41.52 5.56 5.60
CA GLU A 250 -41.02 5.32 6.96
C GLU A 250 -39.49 5.38 7.02
N ALA A 251 -38.81 4.90 5.97
CA ALA A 251 -37.35 5.06 5.85
C ALA A 251 -36.92 6.51 5.66
N VAL A 252 -37.65 7.30 4.89
CA VAL A 252 -37.43 8.76 4.74
C VAL A 252 -37.64 9.47 6.07
N ASP A 253 -38.71 9.15 6.79
CA ASP A 253 -39.00 9.76 8.09
C ASP A 253 -37.90 9.42 9.10
N ALA A 254 -37.38 8.21 9.09
CA ALA A 254 -36.24 7.80 9.92
C ALA A 254 -34.95 8.55 9.53
N LEU A 255 -34.67 8.73 8.25
CA LEU A 255 -33.51 9.46 7.74
C LEU A 255 -33.56 10.94 8.15
N LEU A 256 -34.74 11.59 8.07
CA LEU A 256 -34.92 13.00 8.44
C LEU A 256 -34.93 13.23 9.95
N ALA A 257 -35.34 12.25 10.72
CA ALA A 257 -35.45 12.33 12.18
C ALA A 257 -34.12 12.08 12.90
N THR A 258 -33.08 11.59 12.22
CA THR A 258 -31.79 11.21 12.81
C THR A 258 -30.61 11.68 11.95
N SER A 259 -29.40 11.66 12.49
CA SER A 259 -28.16 11.83 11.72
C SER A 259 -27.68 10.53 11.07
N GLN A 260 -28.43 9.44 11.21
CA GLN A 260 -28.05 8.14 10.67
C GLN A 260 -28.29 8.10 9.15
N HIS A 261 -27.30 7.60 8.39
CA HIS A 261 -27.37 7.50 6.93
C HIS A 261 -27.60 6.10 6.40
N ASP A 262 -27.24 5.10 7.21
CA ASP A 262 -27.32 3.68 6.86
C ASP A 262 -28.11 2.94 7.95
N PHE A 263 -29.17 2.27 7.56
CA PHE A 263 -30.12 1.63 8.48
C PHE A 263 -29.99 0.13 8.39
N PRO A 264 -29.64 -0.56 9.49
CA PRO A 264 -29.81 -2.02 9.55
C PRO A 264 -31.27 -2.39 9.36
N VAL A 265 -31.50 -3.34 8.49
CA VAL A 265 -32.84 -3.90 8.25
C VAL A 265 -32.95 -5.23 8.94
N VAL A 266 -34.03 -5.41 9.69
CA VAL A 266 -34.27 -6.61 10.47
C VAL A 266 -35.53 -7.35 9.97
N ASP A 267 -35.47 -8.68 10.06
CA ASP A 267 -36.61 -9.55 9.80
C ASP A 267 -37.59 -9.55 10.97
N GLU A 268 -38.69 -10.31 10.84
CA GLU A 268 -39.71 -10.46 11.89
C GLU A 268 -39.17 -11.08 13.18
N THR A 269 -38.07 -11.79 13.12
CA THR A 269 -37.40 -12.42 14.28
C THR A 269 -36.34 -11.52 14.91
N GLY A 270 -36.08 -10.32 14.34
CA GLY A 270 -35.10 -9.37 14.81
C GLY A 270 -33.67 -9.64 14.33
N ASN A 271 -33.48 -10.60 13.43
CA ASN A 271 -32.19 -10.85 12.81
C ASN A 271 -31.90 -9.84 11.68
N VAL A 272 -30.63 -9.58 11.43
CA VAL A 272 -30.21 -8.68 10.36
C VAL A 272 -30.48 -9.32 9.00
N ALA A 273 -31.37 -8.72 8.21
CA ALA A 273 -31.68 -9.11 6.84
C ALA A 273 -30.83 -8.37 5.80
N GLY A 274 -30.37 -7.15 6.14
CA GLY A 274 -29.56 -6.32 5.26
C GLY A 274 -29.28 -4.94 5.83
N VAL A 275 -28.83 -4.04 4.97
CA VAL A 275 -28.63 -2.61 5.29
C VAL A 275 -29.23 -1.76 4.16
N LEU A 276 -30.06 -0.80 4.53
CA LEU A 276 -30.55 0.24 3.62
C LEU A 276 -29.68 1.48 3.73
N THR A 277 -29.03 1.85 2.63
CA THR A 277 -28.21 3.07 2.59
C THR A 277 -29.03 4.27 2.15
N ARG A 278 -28.61 5.46 2.55
CA ARG A 278 -29.18 6.73 2.03
C ARG A 278 -29.16 6.77 0.50
N HIS A 279 -28.10 6.26 -0.12
CA HIS A 279 -27.97 6.26 -1.58
C HIS A 279 -29.03 5.35 -2.24
N ASP A 280 -29.20 4.15 -1.71
CA ASP A 280 -30.16 3.16 -2.24
C ASP A 280 -31.60 3.64 -2.02
N LEU A 281 -31.90 4.27 -0.87
CA LEU A 281 -33.19 4.88 -0.60
C LEU A 281 -33.52 6.01 -1.62
N ILE A 282 -32.59 6.93 -1.85
CA ILE A 282 -32.79 8.03 -2.83
C ILE A 282 -32.97 7.46 -4.25
N ALA A 283 -32.20 6.42 -4.61
CA ALA A 283 -32.35 5.77 -5.91
C ALA A 283 -33.72 5.07 -6.07
N ALA A 284 -34.24 4.46 -5.00
CA ALA A 284 -35.56 3.84 -5.01
C ALA A 284 -36.68 4.85 -5.12
N LEU A 285 -36.60 5.99 -4.40
CA LEU A 285 -37.60 7.06 -4.47
C LEU A 285 -37.74 7.65 -5.88
N ARG A 286 -36.66 7.67 -6.67
CA ARG A 286 -36.72 8.11 -8.07
C ARG A 286 -37.57 7.23 -8.98
N LYS A 287 -37.78 5.95 -8.60
CA LYS A 287 -38.63 5.03 -9.36
C LYS A 287 -40.13 5.31 -9.20
N ASN A 288 -40.49 6.10 -8.19
CA ASN A 288 -41.86 6.56 -7.89
C ASN A 288 -42.88 5.41 -7.80
N ASP A 289 -42.45 4.26 -7.24
CA ASP A 289 -43.28 3.07 -7.05
C ASP A 289 -43.68 2.95 -5.56
N PRO A 290 -44.96 3.21 -5.23
CA PRO A 290 -45.45 3.15 -3.84
C PRO A 290 -45.52 1.73 -3.27
N ALA A 291 -45.41 0.70 -4.12
CA ALA A 291 -45.45 -0.70 -3.67
C ALA A 291 -44.09 -1.16 -3.12
N LEU A 292 -42.97 -0.47 -3.45
CA LEU A 292 -41.66 -0.84 -3.00
C LEU A 292 -41.55 -0.76 -1.47
N ARG A 293 -40.94 -1.81 -0.90
CA ARG A 293 -40.61 -1.90 0.52
C ARG A 293 -39.12 -1.79 0.74
N VAL A 294 -38.72 -1.55 1.99
CA VAL A 294 -37.33 -1.51 2.42
C VAL A 294 -36.57 -2.79 2.00
N GLY A 295 -37.20 -3.95 2.16
CA GLY A 295 -36.64 -5.23 1.78
C GLY A 295 -36.35 -5.41 0.29
N ASP A 296 -37.06 -4.67 -0.60
CA ASP A 296 -36.85 -4.73 -2.05
C ASP A 296 -35.62 -3.93 -2.52
N VAL A 297 -35.18 -2.97 -1.70
CA VAL A 297 -34.15 -1.99 -2.07
C VAL A 297 -32.90 -2.04 -1.19
N MET A 298 -32.97 -2.72 -0.04
CA MET A 298 -31.81 -2.91 0.84
C MET A 298 -30.72 -3.74 0.19
N ARG A 299 -29.51 -3.56 0.64
CA ARG A 299 -28.41 -4.46 0.33
C ARG A 299 -28.48 -5.69 1.19
N ARG A 300 -28.66 -6.84 0.55
CA ARG A 300 -28.61 -8.17 1.20
C ARG A 300 -27.15 -8.66 1.26
N ASN A 301 -26.93 -9.73 2.01
CA ASN A 301 -25.60 -10.40 2.12
C ASN A 301 -24.48 -9.49 2.63
N ILE A 302 -24.81 -8.53 3.50
CA ILE A 302 -23.79 -7.74 4.19
C ILE A 302 -23.19 -8.60 5.31
N PRO A 303 -21.85 -8.71 5.38
CA PRO A 303 -21.19 -9.43 6.44
C PRO A 303 -21.50 -8.80 7.79
N THR A 304 -21.62 -9.63 8.82
CA THR A 304 -21.77 -9.19 10.20
C THR A 304 -20.51 -9.52 10.99
N VAL A 305 -20.24 -8.75 12.03
CA VAL A 305 -19.11 -8.98 12.94
C VAL A 305 -19.62 -9.07 14.38
N THR A 306 -18.82 -9.62 15.28
CA THR A 306 -19.17 -9.71 16.69
C THR A 306 -18.53 -8.58 17.51
N THR A 307 -19.07 -8.27 18.68
CA THR A 307 -18.51 -7.26 19.59
C THR A 307 -17.05 -7.52 19.98
N GLY A 308 -16.62 -8.80 19.99
CA GLY A 308 -15.26 -9.22 20.30
C GLY A 308 -14.33 -9.29 19.08
N THR A 309 -14.84 -9.11 17.87
CA THR A 309 -14.02 -9.08 16.65
C THR A 309 -13.00 -7.96 16.77
N ARG A 310 -11.76 -8.22 16.34
CA ARG A 310 -10.73 -7.17 16.30
C ARG A 310 -11.13 -6.10 15.28
N PHE A 311 -10.92 -4.86 15.66
CA PHE A 311 -11.26 -3.72 14.80
C PHE A 311 -10.60 -3.80 13.41
N GLU A 312 -9.31 -4.22 13.34
CA GLU A 312 -8.59 -4.43 12.08
C GLU A 312 -9.32 -5.42 11.16
N GLU A 313 -9.81 -6.52 11.72
CA GLU A 313 -10.53 -7.54 10.96
C GLU A 313 -11.89 -7.04 10.46
N ALA A 314 -12.64 -6.34 11.31
CA ALA A 314 -13.92 -5.76 10.93
C ALA A 314 -13.76 -4.67 9.86
N PHE A 315 -12.70 -3.86 9.96
CA PHE A 315 -12.38 -2.84 8.96
C PHE A 315 -11.98 -3.47 7.63
N ARG A 316 -11.18 -4.55 7.63
CA ARG A 316 -10.85 -5.31 6.42
C ARG A 316 -12.10 -5.88 5.75
N ILE A 317 -12.99 -6.51 6.52
CA ILE A 317 -14.27 -7.02 6.03
C ILE A 317 -15.08 -5.89 5.37
N MET A 318 -15.17 -4.73 6.01
CA MET A 318 -15.89 -3.57 5.49
C MET A 318 -15.30 -3.05 4.17
N GLN A 319 -13.97 -3.06 4.02
CA GLN A 319 -13.30 -2.67 2.78
C GLN A 319 -13.47 -3.71 1.66
N GLU A 320 -13.33 -4.99 1.97
CA GLU A 320 -13.46 -6.08 0.99
C GLU A 320 -14.87 -6.16 0.40
N CYS A 321 -15.90 -5.98 1.23
CA CYS A 321 -17.29 -5.95 0.74
C CYS A 321 -17.69 -4.59 0.12
N ASN A 322 -16.87 -3.56 0.25
CA ASN A 322 -17.24 -2.17 -0.05
C ASN A 322 -18.58 -1.78 0.59
N CYS A 323 -18.74 -2.22 1.86
CA CYS A 323 -19.98 -2.03 2.61
C CYS A 323 -19.98 -0.65 3.28
N PRO A 324 -21.05 0.12 3.16
CA PRO A 324 -21.20 1.43 3.80
C PRO A 324 -21.32 1.33 5.33
N ALA A 325 -21.85 0.19 5.81
CA ALA A 325 -21.96 -0.11 7.22
C ALA A 325 -21.93 -1.62 7.44
N VAL A 326 -21.37 -2.05 8.57
CA VAL A 326 -21.30 -3.47 8.98
C VAL A 326 -22.03 -3.63 10.31
N PRO A 327 -23.10 -4.45 10.36
CA PRO A 327 -23.82 -4.74 11.60
C PRO A 327 -22.94 -5.51 12.60
N VAL A 328 -23.01 -5.12 13.87
CA VAL A 328 -22.28 -5.75 14.98
C VAL A 328 -23.26 -6.54 15.85
N LEU A 329 -22.96 -7.82 16.03
CA LEU A 329 -23.79 -8.74 16.79
C LEU A 329 -23.16 -9.07 18.15
N ASP A 330 -23.99 -9.38 19.13
CA ASP A 330 -23.54 -9.96 20.39
C ASP A 330 -23.32 -11.49 20.29
N SER A 331 -22.94 -12.12 21.40
CA SER A 331 -22.78 -13.58 21.48
C SER A 331 -24.08 -14.36 21.27
N MET A 332 -25.25 -13.72 21.41
CA MET A 332 -26.60 -14.30 21.17
C MET A 332 -27.10 -13.98 19.76
N LYS A 333 -26.23 -13.47 18.86
CA LYS A 333 -26.55 -13.04 17.49
C LYS A 333 -27.53 -11.86 17.40
N ARG A 334 -27.75 -11.11 18.47
CA ARG A 334 -28.61 -9.92 18.45
C ARG A 334 -27.79 -8.72 17.94
N LEU A 335 -28.42 -7.86 17.16
CA LEU A 335 -27.84 -6.62 16.67
C LEU A 335 -27.64 -5.64 17.84
N VAL A 336 -26.39 -5.27 18.12
CA VAL A 336 -25.99 -4.39 19.24
C VAL A 336 -25.20 -3.17 18.84
N GLY A 337 -24.86 -3.06 17.55
CA GLY A 337 -24.11 -1.93 17.05
C GLY A 337 -24.02 -1.89 15.54
N LEU A 338 -23.52 -0.76 15.04
CA LEU A 338 -23.23 -0.53 13.63
C LEU A 338 -21.83 0.04 13.49
N LEU A 339 -21.00 -0.55 12.67
CA LEU A 339 -19.67 -0.02 12.32
C LEU A 339 -19.75 0.69 10.98
N THR A 340 -19.39 1.98 10.95
CA THR A 340 -19.37 2.79 9.73
C THR A 340 -17.96 3.36 9.47
N PRO A 341 -17.62 3.77 8.22
CA PRO A 341 -16.33 4.40 7.91
C PRO A 341 -16.08 5.69 8.70
N GLU A 342 -17.14 6.45 9.00
CA GLU A 342 -17.06 7.69 9.76
C GLU A 342 -16.58 7.40 11.19
N ASN A 343 -17.19 6.45 11.88
CA ASN A 343 -16.81 6.07 13.25
C ASN A 343 -15.41 5.47 13.33
N VAL A 344 -15.00 4.74 12.29
CA VAL A 344 -13.62 4.29 12.13
C VAL A 344 -12.66 5.47 12.11
N THR A 345 -12.96 6.47 11.29
CA THR A 345 -12.15 7.68 11.14
C THR A 345 -12.12 8.50 12.44
N GLU A 346 -13.26 8.67 13.10
CA GLU A 346 -13.37 9.37 14.39
C GLU A 346 -12.56 8.68 15.48
N LEU A 347 -12.67 7.35 15.62
CA LEU A 347 -11.86 6.61 16.60
C LEU A 347 -10.37 6.83 16.34
N MET A 348 -9.93 6.77 15.08
CA MET A 348 -8.53 7.00 14.72
C MET A 348 -8.07 8.41 15.06
N MET A 349 -8.90 9.43 14.80
CA MET A 349 -8.60 10.83 15.16
C MET A 349 -8.48 11.01 16.66
N ILE A 350 -9.41 10.45 17.44
CA ILE A 350 -9.39 10.53 18.92
C ILE A 350 -8.13 9.86 19.47
N GLN A 351 -7.78 8.69 18.96
CA GLN A 351 -6.61 7.96 19.39
C GLN A 351 -5.30 8.67 19.05
N SER A 352 -5.22 9.30 17.87
CA SER A 352 -4.05 10.08 17.47
C SER A 352 -3.86 11.36 18.31
N ALA A 353 -4.95 11.93 18.81
CA ALA A 353 -4.96 13.14 19.65
C ALA A 353 -4.72 12.83 21.13
N THR A 354 -4.93 11.57 21.57
CA THR A 354 -4.75 11.20 22.98
C THR A 354 -3.30 10.79 23.23
N PRO A 355 -2.51 11.53 24.05
CA PRO A 355 -1.15 11.12 24.39
C PRO A 355 -1.19 9.74 25.05
N GLN A 356 -0.42 8.79 24.49
CA GLN A 356 -0.29 7.47 25.10
C GLN A 356 0.21 7.64 26.55
N ARG A 357 -0.65 7.46 27.54
CA ARG A 357 -0.20 7.25 28.90
C ARG A 357 0.71 6.04 28.89
N ARG A 358 2.02 6.28 29.08
CA ARG A 358 3.00 5.24 29.37
C ARG A 358 2.49 4.47 30.57
N VAL A 359 1.97 3.29 30.35
CA VAL A 359 1.88 2.29 31.40
C VAL A 359 3.32 1.78 31.54
N LEU A 360 3.97 2.21 32.58
CA LEU A 360 5.27 1.72 33.06
C LEU A 360 5.14 0.24 33.45
#